data_ad616e4e9cea14a10d994b11046b88c9
#
_entry.id   ad616e4e9cea14a10d994b11046b88c9
#
_cell.length_a   1.000
_cell.length_b   1.000
_cell.length_c   1.000
_cell.angle_alpha   90.00
_cell.angle_beta   90.00
_cell.angle_gamma   90.00
#
_symmetry.space_group_name_H-M   'P 1'
#
loop_
_entity.id
_entity.type
_entity.pdbx_description
1 polymer ?
#
loop_
_entity_poly.entity_id
_entity_poly.type
_entity_poly.pdbx_seq_one_letter_code
_entity_poly.pdbx_strand_id
1 'polypeptide(L)'
;MDRFLRGMACATMVSAFLSGCGTVEVNWEKMDAGNVPDREVAVSQAKDAVRGVLKDPDSAQFRNSGQFFKTLYNVGLSAVGERETLWALCMEVNSKNSYGAYTGYQNWLVKFRNGYAVSGDQSVMHAEQECQSGPMHYGRRVPG
;
A
#
# COMPACT_ATOMS: atom_id res chain seq x y z
N MET A 1 -27.08 73.74 13.32
CA MET A 1 -27.09 73.49 11.84
C MET A 1 -26.03 72.46 11.58
N ASP A 2 -26.33 71.19 11.77
CA ASP A 2 -26.92 70.21 10.91
C ASP A 2 -26.07 69.97 9.63
N ARG A 3 -25.43 68.85 9.61
CA ARG A 3 -25.53 67.94 8.49
C ARG A 3 -24.82 66.58 8.75
N PHE A 4 -25.64 65.63 8.92
CA PHE A 4 -25.42 64.20 8.73
C PHE A 4 -24.49 63.83 7.58
N LEU A 5 -23.50 62.99 7.86
CA LEU A 5 -22.92 62.16 6.84
C LEU A 5 -22.92 60.73 7.34
N ARG A 6 -23.88 59.98 6.86
CA ARG A 6 -23.95 58.52 6.94
C ARG A 6 -22.83 57.91 6.12
N GLY A 7 -21.81 57.39 6.77
CA GLY A 7 -20.83 56.50 6.17
C GLY A 7 -21.37 55.10 6.20
N MET A 8 -21.69 54.57 5.01
CA MET A 8 -22.10 53.21 4.77
C MET A 8 -20.85 52.29 4.96
N ALA A 9 -20.84 51.56 6.05
CA ALA A 9 -19.85 50.51 6.27
C ALA A 9 -20.22 49.31 5.35
N CYS A 10 -19.48 49.14 4.26
CA CYS A 10 -19.55 47.99 3.42
C CYS A 10 -18.80 46.85 4.12
N ALA A 11 -19.54 46.00 4.83
CA ALA A 11 -19.01 44.78 5.43
C ALA A 11 -18.78 43.77 4.31
N THR A 12 -17.56 43.69 3.81
CA THR A 12 -17.10 42.59 2.93
C THR A 12 -16.99 41.35 3.78
N MET A 13 -18.00 40.48 3.71
CA MET A 13 -17.91 39.11 4.17
C MET A 13 -16.97 38.36 3.22
N VAL A 14 -15.71 38.21 3.63
CA VAL A 14 -14.80 37.25 3.04
C VAL A 14 -15.20 35.88 3.55
N SER A 15 -16.02 35.18 2.77
CA SER A 15 -16.30 33.75 2.97
C SER A 15 -15.04 32.97 2.66
N ALA A 16 -14.26 32.69 3.68
CA ALA A 16 -13.15 31.73 3.59
C ALA A 16 -13.75 30.33 3.43
N PHE A 17 -13.93 29.90 2.19
CA PHE A 17 -14.10 28.48 1.87
C PHE A 17 -12.75 27.79 2.11
N LEU A 18 -12.49 27.41 3.33
CA LEU A 18 -11.50 26.41 3.66
C LEU A 18 -12.02 25.08 3.13
N SER A 19 -11.69 24.78 1.88
CA SER A 19 -11.80 23.44 1.34
C SER A 19 -10.84 22.54 2.13
N GLY A 20 -11.33 22.00 3.24
CA GLY A 20 -10.62 21.00 3.99
C GLY A 20 -10.49 19.76 3.11
N CYS A 21 -9.33 19.54 2.53
CA CYS A 21 -8.93 18.20 2.11
C CYS A 21 -8.87 17.35 3.38
N GLY A 22 -10.01 16.76 3.74
CA GLY A 22 -10.07 15.81 4.82
C GLY A 22 -9.26 14.59 4.43
N THR A 23 -8.11 14.41 5.05
CA THR A 23 -7.40 13.14 5.00
C THR A 23 -8.27 12.10 5.71
N VAL A 24 -8.78 11.14 4.96
CA VAL A 24 -9.52 10.01 5.54
C VAL A 24 -8.50 9.13 6.25
N GLU A 25 -8.48 9.17 7.58
CA GLU A 25 -7.68 8.24 8.36
C GLU A 25 -8.32 6.85 8.29
N VAL A 26 -7.60 5.90 7.70
CA VAL A 26 -8.02 4.49 7.69
C VAL A 26 -7.68 3.87 9.03
N ASN A 27 -8.70 3.38 9.72
CA ASN A 27 -8.50 2.66 10.96
C ASN A 27 -8.22 1.18 10.66
N TRP A 28 -6.95 0.83 10.50
CA TRP A 28 -6.48 -0.52 10.16
C TRP A 28 -6.84 -1.58 11.22
N GLU A 29 -6.98 -1.19 12.49
CA GLU A 29 -7.34 -2.10 13.58
C GLU A 29 -8.74 -2.68 13.40
N LYS A 30 -9.66 -1.86 12.83
CA LYS A 30 -11.04 -2.26 12.59
C LYS A 30 -11.24 -2.97 11.25
N MET A 31 -10.21 -2.99 10.38
CA MET A 31 -10.31 -3.66 9.09
C MET A 31 -9.98 -5.13 9.23
N ASP A 32 -10.93 -5.97 8.83
CA ASP A 32 -10.76 -7.42 8.87
C ASP A 32 -9.95 -7.89 7.66
N ALA A 33 -8.81 -8.49 7.93
CA ALA A 33 -7.96 -9.16 6.95
C ALA A 33 -7.94 -10.69 7.16
N GLY A 34 -8.81 -11.19 8.04
CA GLY A 34 -8.78 -12.57 8.51
C GLY A 34 -7.59 -12.84 9.44
N ASN A 35 -7.34 -14.12 9.69
CA ASN A 35 -6.23 -14.54 10.54
C ASN A 35 -4.88 -14.21 9.92
N VAL A 36 -3.92 -13.83 10.76
CA VAL A 36 -2.52 -13.68 10.33
C VAL A 36 -2.04 -15.02 9.79
N PRO A 37 -1.45 -15.07 8.58
CA PRO A 37 -0.91 -16.32 8.04
C PRO A 37 0.20 -16.88 8.92
N ASP A 38 0.32 -18.21 8.97
CA ASP A 38 1.51 -18.83 9.55
C ASP A 38 2.75 -18.38 8.79
N ARG A 39 3.78 -17.95 9.51
CA ARG A 39 4.94 -17.30 8.91
C ARG A 39 5.76 -18.21 8.00
N GLU A 40 5.97 -19.45 8.40
CA GLU A 40 6.80 -20.37 7.62
C GLU A 40 6.10 -20.76 6.33
N VAL A 41 4.82 -21.08 6.44
CA VAL A 41 3.96 -21.40 5.30
C VAL A 41 3.85 -20.20 4.34
N ALA A 42 3.61 -19.02 4.88
CA ALA A 42 3.47 -17.81 4.06
C ALA A 42 4.76 -17.42 3.34
N VAL A 43 5.92 -17.53 4.01
CA VAL A 43 7.22 -17.25 3.35
C VAL A 43 7.49 -18.26 2.23
N SER A 44 7.14 -19.53 2.41
CA SER A 44 7.26 -20.55 1.35
C SER A 44 6.35 -20.20 0.18
N GLN A 45 5.06 -19.96 0.44
CA GLN A 45 4.09 -19.57 -0.60
C GLN A 45 4.49 -18.28 -1.32
N ALA A 46 5.02 -17.29 -0.59
CA ALA A 46 5.49 -16.05 -1.17
C ALA A 46 6.65 -16.28 -2.15
N LYS A 47 7.62 -17.13 -1.80
CA LYS A 47 8.71 -17.49 -2.70
C LYS A 47 8.19 -18.16 -3.97
N ASP A 48 7.22 -19.04 -3.83
CA ASP A 48 6.64 -19.77 -4.99
C ASP A 48 5.81 -18.81 -5.87
N ALA A 49 5.03 -17.92 -5.27
CA ALA A 49 4.29 -16.89 -6.01
C ALA A 49 5.23 -15.96 -6.79
N VAL A 50 6.35 -15.55 -6.20
CA VAL A 50 7.36 -14.73 -6.89
C VAL A 50 8.03 -15.52 -8.00
N ARG A 51 8.46 -16.77 -7.76
CA ARG A 51 9.03 -17.60 -8.81
C ARG A 51 8.09 -17.75 -10.00
N GLY A 52 6.80 -17.89 -9.75
CA GLY A 52 5.79 -18.06 -10.80
C GLY A 52 5.70 -16.91 -11.81
N VAL A 53 6.22 -15.73 -11.47
CA VAL A 53 6.21 -14.53 -12.33
C VAL A 53 7.59 -14.09 -12.82
N LEU A 54 8.66 -14.70 -12.33
CA LEU A 54 10.03 -14.41 -12.79
C LEU A 54 10.32 -15.00 -14.16
N LYS A 55 11.21 -14.35 -14.91
CA LYS A 55 11.70 -14.85 -16.20
C LYS A 55 12.62 -16.07 -16.06
N ASP A 56 13.42 -16.08 -15.00
CA ASP A 56 14.33 -17.17 -14.63
C ASP A 56 14.08 -17.51 -13.15
N PRO A 57 13.08 -18.36 -12.87
CA PRO A 57 12.70 -18.71 -11.49
C PRO A 57 13.82 -19.36 -10.69
N ASP A 58 14.67 -20.15 -11.34
CA ASP A 58 15.75 -20.90 -10.69
C ASP A 58 16.90 -20.00 -10.25
N SER A 59 17.02 -18.83 -10.86
CA SER A 59 18.01 -17.82 -10.45
C SER A 59 17.59 -17.01 -9.22
N ALA A 60 16.36 -17.18 -8.72
CA ALA A 60 15.80 -16.35 -7.66
C ALA A 60 16.53 -16.52 -6.34
N GLN A 61 17.08 -15.44 -5.83
CA GLN A 61 17.69 -15.30 -4.52
C GLN A 61 16.78 -14.48 -3.62
N PHE A 62 16.47 -15.00 -2.45
CA PHE A 62 15.54 -14.36 -1.48
C PHE A 62 16.28 -13.99 -0.21
N ARG A 63 15.98 -12.82 0.34
CA ARG A 63 16.44 -12.37 1.66
C ARG A 63 15.42 -11.44 2.31
N ASN A 64 15.62 -11.15 3.60
CA ASN A 64 14.90 -10.12 4.34
C ASN A 64 13.38 -10.16 4.17
N SER A 65 12.74 -11.28 4.57
CA SER A 65 11.29 -11.26 4.70
C SER A 65 10.89 -10.39 5.90
N GLY A 66 10.12 -9.34 5.62
CA GLY A 66 9.64 -8.37 6.62
C GLY A 66 8.57 -8.94 7.56
N GLN A 67 7.94 -8.06 8.34
CA GLN A 67 6.77 -8.40 9.15
C GLN A 67 5.50 -8.34 8.29
N PHE A 68 4.46 -9.05 8.72
CA PHE A 68 3.14 -8.90 8.12
C PHE A 68 2.56 -7.52 8.42
N PHE A 69 1.83 -6.99 7.46
CA PHE A 69 1.03 -5.78 7.65
C PHE A 69 -0.26 -5.89 6.82
N LYS A 70 -1.25 -5.09 7.18
CA LYS A 70 -2.51 -5.03 6.43
C LYS A 70 -2.37 -4.06 5.26
N THR A 71 -2.91 -4.42 4.11
CA THR A 71 -2.97 -3.57 2.91
C THR A 71 -4.33 -3.63 2.27
N LEU A 72 -4.66 -2.62 1.46
CA LEU A 72 -5.88 -2.61 0.65
C LEU A 72 -5.61 -3.26 -0.71
N TYR A 73 -6.55 -4.07 -1.13
CA TYR A 73 -6.56 -4.71 -2.43
C TYR A 73 -7.83 -4.34 -3.18
N ASN A 74 -7.68 -3.84 -4.40
CA ASN A 74 -8.82 -3.53 -5.26
C ASN A 74 -9.33 -4.81 -5.91
N VAL A 75 -10.60 -5.11 -5.71
CA VAL A 75 -11.25 -6.25 -6.34
C VAL A 75 -11.77 -5.80 -7.71
N GLY A 76 -11.17 -6.31 -8.77
CA GLY A 76 -11.52 -5.97 -10.15
C GLY A 76 -10.65 -4.92 -10.81
N LEU A 77 -11.02 -4.54 -12.05
CA LEU A 77 -10.24 -3.64 -12.92
C LEU A 77 -10.51 -2.15 -12.68
N SER A 78 -11.41 -1.80 -11.77
CA SER A 78 -11.82 -0.41 -11.56
C SER A 78 -11.15 0.19 -10.34
N ALA A 79 -10.58 1.38 -10.50
CA ALA A 79 -10.04 2.18 -9.38
C ALA A 79 -11.11 2.59 -8.35
N VAL A 80 -12.39 2.43 -8.68
CA VAL A 80 -13.56 2.76 -7.86
C VAL A 80 -14.25 1.48 -7.36
N GLY A 81 -13.62 0.31 -7.56
CA GLY A 81 -14.17 -0.99 -7.20
C GLY A 81 -14.19 -1.25 -5.70
N GLU A 82 -14.77 -2.38 -5.35
CA GLU A 82 -14.77 -2.91 -4.00
C GLU A 82 -13.33 -3.13 -3.54
N ARG A 83 -13.06 -2.75 -2.29
CA ARG A 83 -11.74 -2.93 -1.66
C ARG A 83 -11.86 -3.93 -0.55
N GLU A 84 -10.93 -4.85 -0.52
CA GLU A 84 -10.76 -5.77 0.60
C GLU A 84 -9.44 -5.48 1.32
N THR A 85 -9.39 -5.86 2.59
CA THR A 85 -8.16 -5.79 3.39
C THR A 85 -7.49 -7.16 3.35
N LEU A 86 -6.21 -7.19 3.01
CA LEU A 86 -5.42 -8.41 2.97
C LEU A 86 -4.18 -8.28 3.86
N TRP A 87 -3.66 -9.40 4.31
CA TRP A 87 -2.30 -9.46 4.84
C TRP A 87 -1.29 -9.37 3.71
N ALA A 88 -0.19 -8.70 3.97
CA ALA A 88 0.91 -8.55 3.03
C ALA A 88 2.25 -8.84 3.71
N LEU A 89 3.18 -9.36 2.93
CA LEU A 89 4.56 -9.65 3.33
C LEU A 89 5.50 -9.09 2.27
N CYS A 90 6.50 -8.34 2.70
CA CYS A 90 7.58 -7.88 1.84
C CYS A 90 8.77 -8.83 1.90
N MET A 91 9.42 -9.04 0.77
CA MET A 91 10.69 -9.74 0.67
C MET A 91 11.59 -9.10 -0.39
N GLU A 92 12.88 -9.17 -0.18
CA GLU A 92 13.85 -8.74 -1.18
C GLU A 92 14.22 -9.94 -2.09
N VAL A 93 14.12 -9.72 -3.38
CA VAL A 93 14.38 -10.73 -4.40
C VAL A 93 15.38 -10.20 -5.41
N ASN A 94 16.39 -11.00 -5.72
CA ASN A 94 17.33 -10.77 -6.80
C ASN A 94 17.21 -11.92 -7.80
N SER A 95 16.98 -11.62 -9.05
CA SER A 95 16.85 -12.60 -10.11
C SER A 95 17.52 -12.12 -11.39
N LYS A 96 17.77 -13.05 -12.30
CA LYS A 96 18.29 -12.72 -13.62
C LYS A 96 17.17 -12.15 -14.51
N ASN A 97 17.56 -11.13 -15.26
CA ASN A 97 16.72 -10.58 -16.33
C ASN A 97 16.77 -11.47 -17.59
N SER A 98 16.08 -11.06 -18.65
CA SER A 98 16.05 -11.77 -19.94
C SER A 98 17.41 -11.88 -20.63
N TYR A 99 18.42 -11.13 -20.18
CA TYR A 99 19.80 -11.17 -20.71
C TYR A 99 20.73 -12.01 -19.83
N GLY A 100 20.21 -12.67 -18.80
CA GLY A 100 20.97 -13.51 -17.88
C GLY A 100 21.76 -12.77 -16.80
N ALA A 101 21.60 -11.44 -16.67
CA ALA A 101 22.26 -10.63 -15.66
C ALA A 101 21.38 -10.46 -14.43
N TYR A 102 21.96 -10.55 -13.23
CA TYR A 102 21.30 -10.19 -11.99
C TYR A 102 21.03 -8.70 -11.92
N THR A 103 19.82 -8.30 -11.51
CA THR A 103 19.37 -6.88 -11.43
C THR A 103 19.56 -6.24 -10.08
N GLY A 104 20.05 -6.97 -9.10
CA GLY A 104 20.10 -6.56 -7.71
C GLY A 104 18.83 -6.90 -6.94
N TYR A 105 18.89 -6.75 -5.61
CA TYR A 105 17.74 -7.02 -4.75
C TYR A 105 16.69 -5.91 -4.89
N GLN A 106 15.47 -6.30 -5.13
CA GLN A 106 14.31 -5.43 -5.25
C GLN A 106 13.21 -5.91 -4.29
N ASN A 107 12.40 -4.96 -3.79
CA ASN A 107 11.27 -5.29 -2.92
C ASN A 107 10.12 -5.91 -3.72
N TRP A 108 9.61 -7.00 -3.20
CA TRP A 108 8.43 -7.69 -3.68
C TRP A 108 7.37 -7.73 -2.60
N LEU A 109 6.16 -7.37 -2.95
CA LEU A 109 5.00 -7.40 -2.09
C LEU A 109 4.14 -8.62 -2.43
N VAL A 110 3.95 -9.51 -1.48
CA VAL A 110 3.05 -10.66 -1.64
C VAL A 110 1.87 -10.50 -0.72
N LYS A 111 0.67 -10.61 -1.29
CA LYS A 111 -0.61 -10.46 -0.58
C LYS A 111 -1.23 -11.83 -0.31
N PHE A 112 -1.89 -11.93 0.85
CA PHE A 112 -2.49 -13.18 1.33
C PHE A 112 -3.97 -12.99 1.62
N ARG A 113 -4.79 -13.91 1.11
CA ARG A 113 -6.21 -14.04 1.42
C ARG A 113 -6.44 -15.39 2.09
N ASN A 114 -6.99 -15.37 3.31
CA ASN A 114 -7.27 -16.58 4.08
C ASN A 114 -6.04 -17.51 4.23
N GLY A 115 -4.85 -16.93 4.40
CA GLY A 115 -3.61 -17.68 4.55
C GLY A 115 -2.94 -18.14 3.26
N TYR A 116 -3.51 -17.84 2.09
CA TYR A 116 -2.96 -18.22 0.79
C TYR A 116 -2.43 -17.02 0.02
N ALA A 117 -1.26 -17.14 -0.59
CA ALA A 117 -0.72 -16.12 -1.47
C ALA A 117 -1.60 -15.95 -2.70
N VAL A 118 -2.08 -14.73 -2.94
CA VAL A 118 -2.98 -14.41 -4.08
C VAL A 118 -2.32 -13.56 -5.15
N SER A 119 -1.22 -12.90 -4.84
CA SER A 119 -0.40 -12.18 -5.82
C SER A 119 1.03 -12.01 -5.32
N GLY A 120 1.99 -12.14 -6.24
CA GLY A 120 3.34 -11.59 -6.07
C GLY A 120 3.45 -10.42 -7.04
N ASP A 121 3.55 -9.22 -6.53
CA ASP A 121 3.58 -8.00 -7.34
C ASP A 121 4.91 -7.28 -7.18
N GLN A 122 5.57 -7.06 -8.32
CA GLN A 122 6.72 -6.18 -8.48
C GLN A 122 6.30 -4.89 -9.19
N SER A 123 5.10 -4.41 -9.00
CA SER A 123 4.79 -3.06 -9.43
C SER A 123 5.70 -2.11 -8.64
N VAL A 124 6.83 -1.79 -9.29
CA VAL A 124 8.05 -1.24 -8.67
C VAL A 124 7.81 -0.03 -7.77
N MET A 125 6.80 0.77 -8.08
CA MET A 125 6.47 1.93 -7.25
C MET A 125 5.64 1.57 -6.01
N HIS A 126 4.70 0.66 -6.11
CA HIS A 126 3.85 0.30 -4.97
C HIS A 126 4.55 -0.63 -3.99
N ALA A 127 5.26 -1.66 -4.49
CA ALA A 127 6.00 -2.57 -3.63
C ALA A 127 7.10 -1.84 -2.85
N GLU A 128 7.87 -0.97 -3.49
CA GLU A 128 8.92 -0.18 -2.84
C GLU A 128 8.33 0.70 -1.74
N GLN A 129 7.27 1.43 -2.04
CA GLN A 129 6.61 2.32 -1.09
C GLN A 129 5.96 1.57 0.08
N GLU A 130 5.17 0.53 -0.20
CA GLU A 130 4.50 -0.25 0.83
C GLU A 130 5.50 -1.02 1.70
N CYS A 131 6.58 -1.52 1.13
CA CYS A 131 7.61 -2.26 1.86
C CYS A 131 8.49 -1.36 2.74
N GLN A 132 8.79 -0.13 2.33
CA GLN A 132 9.58 0.82 3.11
C GLN A 132 8.76 1.53 4.19
N SER A 133 7.52 1.88 3.91
CA SER A 133 6.71 2.76 4.75
C SER A 133 5.53 2.05 5.42
N GLY A 134 5.25 0.80 5.06
CA GLY A 134 3.97 0.17 5.33
C GLY A 134 2.89 0.73 4.40
N PRO A 135 1.60 0.42 4.62
CA PRO A 135 0.53 0.89 3.76
C PRO A 135 0.51 2.41 3.69
N MET A 136 1.08 2.96 2.62
CA MET A 136 1.37 4.39 2.46
C MET A 136 0.15 5.28 2.33
N HIS A 137 -1.01 4.73 2.11
CA HIS A 137 -2.13 5.57 1.72
C HIS A 137 -2.76 6.35 2.87
N TYR A 138 -2.43 6.10 4.13
CA TYR A 138 -3.13 6.76 5.23
C TYR A 138 -2.34 6.86 6.56
N GLY A 139 -1.06 7.17 6.48
CA GLY A 139 -0.42 7.97 7.53
C GLY A 139 0.10 7.28 8.77
N ARG A 140 -0.03 5.97 8.99
CA ARG A 140 0.67 5.32 10.11
C ARG A 140 0.85 3.82 9.90
N ARG A 141 2.08 3.32 10.16
CA ARG A 141 2.32 1.88 10.34
C ARG A 141 1.50 1.38 11.51
N VAL A 142 0.77 0.29 11.29
CA VAL A 142 0.23 -0.51 12.38
C VAL A 142 1.22 -1.65 12.59
N PRO A 143 1.89 -1.75 13.75
CA PRO A 143 2.68 -2.93 14.10
C PRO A 143 1.75 -4.14 14.11
N GLY A 144 2.21 -5.26 13.50
CA GLY A 144 1.53 -6.55 13.59
C GLY A 144 1.70 -7.16 14.97
#